data_b6707de0ba649fa154f4636210e40e41
#
_entry.id   b6707de0ba649fa154f4636210e40e41
#
_cell.length_a   1.000
_cell.length_b   1.000
_cell.length_c   1.000
_cell.angle_alpha   90.00
_cell.angle_beta   90.00
_cell.angle_gamma   90.00
#
_symmetry.space_group_name_H-M   'P 1'
#
loop_
_entity.id
_entity.type
_entity.pdbx_description
1 polymer ?
#
loop_
_entity_poly.entity_id
_entity_poly.type
_entity_poly.pdbx_seq_one_letter_code
_entity_poly.pdbx_strand_id
1 'polypeptide(L)'
;MNKYLITVIVPIVEFEYDIYIPNNKKIGTIKTLILESLSELSNNSFNKKIEEVRMIDRDTGNEFENNMYVKDSGIKNGSKIII
;
A
#
# COMPACT_ATOMS: atom_id res chain seq x y z
N MET A 1 -9.61 4.39 -16.44
CA MET A 1 -9.28 5.09 -15.21
C MET A 1 -7.88 4.76 -14.76
N ASN A 2 -7.18 5.76 -14.27
CA ASN A 2 -5.78 5.62 -13.88
C ASN A 2 -5.59 5.32 -12.40
N LYS A 3 -6.66 4.95 -11.71
CA LYS A 3 -6.63 4.70 -10.27
C LYS A 3 -7.30 3.39 -9.93
N TYR A 4 -6.76 2.74 -8.90
CA TYR A 4 -7.38 1.55 -8.30
C TYR A 4 -7.79 1.87 -6.87
N LEU A 5 -8.93 1.38 -6.45
CA LEU A 5 -9.34 1.42 -5.05
C LEU A 5 -8.84 0.14 -4.39
N ILE A 6 -7.99 0.29 -3.39
CA ILE A 6 -7.43 -0.85 -2.66
C ILE A 6 -7.75 -0.72 -1.17
N THR A 7 -7.68 -1.83 -0.46
CA THR A 7 -7.78 -1.86 0.99
C THR A 7 -6.37 -2.07 1.55
N VAL A 8 -5.94 -1.17 2.41
CA VAL A 8 -4.66 -1.27 3.11
C VAL A 8 -4.91 -1.83 4.49
N ILE A 9 -4.21 -2.90 4.84
CA ILE A 9 -4.35 -3.60 6.11
C ILE A 9 -3.05 -3.44 6.89
N VAL A 10 -3.13 -2.91 8.11
CA VAL A 10 -1.98 -2.67 8.97
C VAL A 10 -2.18 -3.43 10.29
N PRO A 11 -1.79 -4.73 10.33
CA PRO A 11 -2.11 -5.57 11.49
C PRO A 11 -1.51 -5.09 12.81
N ILE A 12 -0.32 -4.50 12.76
CA ILE A 12 0.39 -4.10 13.98
C ILE A 12 -0.36 -3.04 14.78
N VAL A 13 -1.19 -2.24 14.12
CA VAL A 13 -2.03 -1.24 14.79
C VAL A 13 -3.51 -1.55 14.65
N GLU A 14 -3.84 -2.75 14.18
CA GLU A 14 -5.21 -3.24 14.01
C GLU A 14 -6.07 -2.27 13.22
N PHE A 15 -5.54 -1.79 12.09
CA PHE A 15 -6.18 -0.75 11.31
C PHE A 15 -6.26 -1.16 9.85
N GLU A 16 -7.39 -0.86 9.20
CA GLU A 16 -7.49 -0.99 7.76
C GLU A 16 -8.34 0.13 7.18
N TYR A 17 -8.05 0.49 5.96
CA TYR A 17 -8.77 1.56 5.28
C TYR A 17 -8.65 1.41 3.78
N ASP A 18 -9.58 2.05 3.06
CA ASP A 18 -9.57 2.06 1.60
C ASP A 18 -8.92 3.34 1.10
N ILE A 19 -8.16 3.22 0.02
CA ILE A 19 -7.49 4.35 -0.59
C ILE A 19 -7.43 4.15 -2.10
N TYR A 20 -7.57 5.24 -2.86
CA TYR A 20 -7.31 5.23 -4.29
C TYR A 20 -5.82 5.44 -4.53
N ILE A 21 -5.25 4.61 -5.40
CA ILE A 21 -3.85 4.75 -5.79
C ILE A 21 -3.75 4.87 -7.31
N PRO A 22 -2.83 5.71 -7.83
CA PRO A 22 -2.59 5.79 -9.27
C PRO A 22 -1.93 4.51 -9.77
N ASN A 23 -2.36 4.01 -10.93
CA ASN A 23 -1.80 2.79 -11.48
C ASN A 23 -0.56 3.02 -12.34
N ASN A 24 -0.26 4.26 -12.67
CA ASN A 24 0.89 4.63 -13.52
C ASN A 24 2.13 5.04 -12.70
N LYS A 25 2.17 4.70 -11.43
CA LYS A 25 3.30 4.96 -10.55
C LYS A 25 3.93 3.66 -10.10
N LYS A 26 5.18 3.75 -9.65
CA LYS A 26 5.88 2.58 -9.10
C LYS A 26 5.40 2.26 -7.69
N ILE A 27 5.53 0.99 -7.31
CA ILE A 27 5.15 0.51 -5.98
C ILE A 27 5.84 1.33 -4.88
N GLY A 28 7.12 1.66 -5.06
CA GLY A 28 7.84 2.48 -4.07
C GLY A 28 7.18 3.83 -3.82
N THR A 29 6.68 4.47 -4.87
CA THR A 29 5.95 5.73 -4.76
C THR A 29 4.65 5.53 -3.99
N ILE A 30 3.91 4.46 -4.30
CA ILE A 30 2.66 4.15 -3.61
C ILE A 30 2.92 3.85 -2.14
N LYS A 31 3.99 3.12 -1.84
CA LYS A 31 4.38 2.82 -0.46
C LYS A 31 4.59 4.11 0.34
N THR A 32 5.27 5.09 -0.26
CA THR A 32 5.49 6.40 0.37
C THR A 32 4.16 7.10 0.65
N LEU A 33 3.25 7.12 -0.31
CA LEU A 33 1.93 7.73 -0.15
C LEU A 33 1.13 7.06 0.98
N ILE A 34 1.17 5.74 1.04
CA ILE A 34 0.47 4.98 2.06
C ILE A 34 1.04 5.30 3.45
N LEU A 35 2.37 5.34 3.57
CA LEU A 35 3.02 5.64 4.85
C LEU A 35 2.69 7.05 5.33
N GLU A 36 2.67 8.02 4.44
CA GLU A 36 2.27 9.39 4.79
C GLU A 36 0.83 9.43 5.28
N SER A 37 -0.07 8.76 4.57
CA SER A 37 -1.48 8.68 4.93
C SER A 37 -1.65 8.01 6.30
N LEU A 38 -0.94 6.92 6.55
CA LEU A 38 -1.01 6.21 7.83
C LEU A 38 -0.49 7.07 8.98
N SER A 39 0.58 7.82 8.76
CA SER A 39 1.10 8.71 9.78
C SER A 39 0.05 9.73 10.19
N GLU A 40 -0.66 10.32 9.23
CA GLU A 40 -1.71 11.29 9.52
C GLU A 40 -2.91 10.66 10.21
N LEU A 41 -3.39 9.54 9.69
CA LEU A 41 -4.58 8.87 10.22
C LEU A 41 -4.38 8.30 11.61
N SER A 42 -3.16 7.95 11.97
CA SER A 42 -2.84 7.33 13.25
C SER A 42 -2.26 8.31 14.27
N ASN A 43 -2.32 9.61 14.00
CA ASN A 43 -1.72 10.64 14.85
C ASN A 43 -0.23 10.35 15.11
N ASN A 44 0.49 9.95 14.06
CA ASN A 44 1.91 9.62 14.10
C ASN A 44 2.25 8.39 14.96
N SER A 45 1.27 7.57 15.31
CA SER A 45 1.56 6.31 16.02
C SER A 45 2.13 5.25 15.10
N PHE A 46 1.94 5.37 13.79
CA PHE A 46 2.59 4.53 12.79
C PHE A 46 3.61 5.37 12.04
N ASN A 47 4.88 5.23 12.39
CA ASN A 47 5.94 6.06 11.86
C ASN A 47 7.11 5.18 11.41
N LYS A 48 6.98 4.59 10.24
CA LYS A 48 7.99 3.70 9.66
C LYS A 48 8.59 4.30 8.41
N LYS A 49 9.84 3.95 8.14
CA LYS A 49 10.51 4.33 6.91
C LYS A 49 10.16 3.34 5.81
N ILE A 50 10.26 3.79 4.57
CA ILE A 50 9.92 2.96 3.41
C ILE A 50 10.74 1.66 3.38
N GLU A 51 12.01 1.68 3.80
CA GLU A 51 12.89 0.52 3.82
C GLU A 51 12.50 -0.51 4.87
N GLU A 52 11.71 -0.10 5.86
CA GLU A 52 11.29 -0.98 6.95
C GLU A 52 9.97 -1.68 6.65
N VAL A 53 9.35 -1.35 5.52
CA VAL A 53 7.97 -1.76 5.22
C VAL A 53 7.94 -2.60 3.96
N ARG A 54 7.15 -3.67 4.01
CA ARG A 54 6.88 -4.54 2.88
C ARG A 54 5.42 -4.44 2.50
N MET A 55 5.14 -4.43 1.20
CA MET A 55 3.76 -4.49 0.69
C MET A 55 3.50 -5.89 0.20
N ILE A 56 2.52 -6.55 0.79
CA ILE A 56 2.22 -7.95 0.50
C ILE A 56 0.75 -8.10 0.11
N ASP A 57 0.50 -8.82 -0.98
CA ASP A 57 -0.86 -9.17 -1.39
C ASP A 57 -1.43 -10.16 -0.37
N ARG A 58 -2.54 -9.81 0.28
CA ARG A 58 -3.13 -10.66 1.30
C ARG A 58 -3.58 -12.00 0.74
N ASP A 59 -4.08 -12.02 -0.49
CA ASP A 59 -4.67 -13.23 -1.08
C ASP A 59 -3.62 -14.22 -1.59
N THR A 60 -2.50 -13.72 -2.11
CA THR A 60 -1.46 -14.57 -2.70
C THR A 60 -0.23 -14.71 -1.82
N GLY A 61 0.00 -13.79 -0.90
CA GLY A 61 1.21 -13.74 -0.10
C GLY A 61 2.42 -13.18 -0.83
N ASN A 62 2.26 -12.75 -2.08
CA ASN A 62 3.36 -12.19 -2.85
C ASN A 62 3.74 -10.80 -2.36
N GLU A 63 5.03 -10.55 -2.28
CA GLU A 63 5.55 -9.23 -1.97
C GLU A 63 5.71 -8.42 -3.25
N PHE A 64 5.28 -7.16 -3.23
CA PHE A 64 5.42 -6.26 -4.37
C PHE A 64 6.77 -5.56 -4.33
N GLU A 65 7.45 -5.52 -5.47
CA GLU A 65 8.76 -4.87 -5.59
C GLU A 65 8.64 -3.38 -5.86
N ASN A 66 9.52 -2.60 -5.25
CA ASN A 66 9.47 -1.14 -5.33
C ASN A 66 9.59 -0.58 -6.74
N ASN A 67 10.35 -1.25 -7.60
CA ASN A 67 10.60 -0.76 -8.97
C ASN A 67 9.50 -1.11 -9.96
N MET A 68 8.54 -1.94 -9.57
CA MET A 68 7.46 -2.36 -10.45
C MET A 68 6.37 -1.30 -10.49
N TYR A 69 5.81 -1.06 -11.67
CA TYR A 69 4.65 -0.20 -11.79
C TYR A 69 3.40 -0.91 -11.26
N VAL A 70 2.51 -0.15 -10.64
CA VAL A 70 1.26 -0.70 -10.10
C VAL A 70 0.49 -1.49 -11.16
N LYS A 71 0.36 -0.94 -12.35
CA LYS A 71 -0.39 -1.58 -13.45
C LYS A 71 0.18 -2.94 -13.86
N ASP A 72 1.47 -3.19 -13.59
CA ASP A 72 2.16 -4.43 -13.94
C ASP A 72 2.32 -5.38 -12.76
N SER A 73 1.87 -4.99 -11.58
CA SER A 73 2.11 -5.72 -10.33
C SER A 73 1.07 -6.77 -10.01
N GLY A 74 -0.06 -6.76 -10.69
CA GLY A 74 -1.19 -7.60 -10.35
C GLY A 74 -2.19 -6.92 -9.43
N ILE A 75 -1.87 -5.74 -8.91
CA ILE A 75 -2.82 -4.96 -8.11
C ILE A 75 -3.96 -4.49 -9.02
N LYS A 76 -5.18 -4.55 -8.49
CA LYS A 76 -6.39 -4.15 -9.21
C LYS A 76 -7.39 -3.56 -8.23
N ASN A 77 -8.52 -3.09 -8.74
CA ASN A 77 -9.62 -2.65 -7.87
C ASN A 77 -10.03 -3.79 -6.94
N GLY A 78 -10.13 -3.48 -5.66
CA GLY A 78 -10.51 -4.45 -4.65
C GLY A 78 -9.35 -5.24 -4.06
N SER A 79 -8.12 -5.05 -4.53
CA SER A 79 -6.96 -5.71 -3.94
C SER A 79 -6.83 -5.35 -2.47
N LYS A 80 -6.40 -6.32 -1.66
CA LYS A 80 -6.13 -6.14 -0.23
C LYS A 80 -4.63 -6.29 -0.01
N ILE A 81 -4.03 -5.24 0.53
CA ILE A 81 -2.58 -5.12 0.67
C ILE A 81 -2.23 -5.02 2.15
N ILE A 82 -1.37 -5.92 2.61
CA ILE A 82 -0.85 -5.88 3.98
C ILE A 82 0.44 -5.06 4.00
N ILE A 83 0.55 -4.21 4.96
CA ILE A 83 1.72 -3.36 5.09
C ILE A 83 2.35 -3.41 6.48
#